data_d149c6c79855ddf9ba2846e67f83ea47
#
_entry.id   d149c6c79855ddf9ba2846e67f83ea47
#
_cell.length_a   1.000
_cell.length_b   1.000
_cell.length_c   1.000
_cell.angle_alpha   90.00
_cell.angle_beta   90.00
_cell.angle_gamma   90.00
#
_symmetry.space_group_name_H-M   'P 1'
#
loop_
_entity.id
_entity.type
_entity.pdbx_description
1 polymer ?
#
loop_
_entity_poly.entity_id
_entity_poly.type
_entity_poly.pdbx_seq_one_letter_code
_entity_poly.pdbx_strand_id
1 'polypeptide(L)'
;IIADPSRHTAVFEELKKIAPTVMFDSRHESYQENLETAQKIGDLVGKSAEMKAKINEHNDYIANIAKNLGVQGKKASFGTSREDKFNIQNDNGYVGSFLTTLGFAPTKLNSDQAFVEINLEQLVMEKPNTCSLPIIVMKVLRANGKLSHFGKPFLR
;
A
#
# COMPACT_ATOMS: atom_id res chain seq x y z
N ILE A 1 -15.99 18.82 3.13
CA ILE A 1 -15.98 17.38 3.54
C ILE A 1 -15.07 16.63 2.58
N ILE A 2 -14.24 15.72 3.12
CA ILE A 2 -13.42 14.80 2.32
C ILE A 2 -14.02 13.40 2.48
N ALA A 3 -14.30 12.74 1.38
CA ALA A 3 -14.99 11.46 1.32
C ALA A 3 -14.23 10.46 0.44
N ASP A 4 -14.53 9.19 0.58
CA ASP A 4 -13.95 8.09 -0.21
C ASP A 4 -15.06 7.45 -1.05
N PRO A 5 -14.91 7.33 -2.40
CA PRO A 5 -15.96 6.79 -3.27
C PRO A 5 -16.33 5.35 -2.94
N SER A 6 -15.38 4.54 -2.45
CA SER A 6 -15.66 3.15 -2.09
C SER A 6 -16.60 2.99 -0.89
N ARG A 7 -16.81 4.05 -0.11
CA ARG A 7 -17.61 4.02 1.13
C ARG A 7 -18.75 5.02 1.15
N HIS A 8 -18.62 6.15 0.46
CA HIS A 8 -19.49 7.29 0.63
C HIS A 8 -20.29 7.68 -0.63
N THR A 9 -20.16 6.93 -1.73
CA THR A 9 -20.88 7.22 -2.98
C THR A 9 -22.39 7.31 -2.76
N ALA A 10 -22.95 6.41 -1.96
CA ALA A 10 -24.41 6.36 -1.71
C ALA A 10 -24.94 7.60 -0.95
N VAL A 11 -24.09 8.27 -0.18
CA VAL A 11 -24.45 9.44 0.64
C VAL A 11 -23.83 10.75 0.13
N PHE A 12 -23.20 10.73 -1.04
CA PHE A 12 -22.46 11.88 -1.57
C PHE A 12 -23.32 13.12 -1.75
N GLU A 13 -24.51 12.96 -2.33
CA GLU A 13 -25.45 14.07 -2.55
C GLU A 13 -25.97 14.64 -1.23
N GLU A 14 -26.11 13.83 -0.19
CA GLU A 14 -26.50 14.29 1.14
C GLU A 14 -25.35 15.08 1.81
N LEU A 15 -24.11 14.61 1.65
CA LEU A 15 -22.94 15.32 2.18
C LEU A 15 -22.78 16.69 1.52
N LYS A 16 -23.04 16.82 0.22
CA LYS A 16 -23.00 18.09 -0.51
C LYS A 16 -24.02 19.11 -0.02
N LYS A 17 -25.14 18.67 0.55
CA LYS A 17 -26.15 19.57 1.16
C LYS A 17 -25.63 20.18 2.46
N ILE A 18 -24.69 19.53 3.13
CA ILE A 18 -24.12 20.00 4.40
C ILE A 18 -22.98 20.99 4.14
N ALA A 19 -22.04 20.64 3.24
CA ALA A 19 -20.88 21.47 2.92
C ALA A 19 -20.26 21.04 1.59
N PRO A 20 -19.38 21.88 0.97
CA PRO A 20 -18.57 21.47 -0.17
C PRO A 20 -17.88 20.13 0.10
N THR A 21 -18.07 19.16 -0.80
CA THR A 21 -17.60 17.80 -0.62
C THR A 21 -16.76 17.37 -1.83
N VAL A 22 -15.60 16.78 -1.57
CA VAL A 22 -14.71 16.19 -2.56
C VAL A 22 -14.49 14.71 -2.24
N MET A 23 -14.25 13.91 -3.27
CA MET A 23 -13.93 12.50 -3.14
C MET A 23 -12.51 12.22 -3.60
N PHE A 24 -11.78 11.40 -2.85
CA PHE A 24 -10.48 10.83 -3.23
C PHE A 24 -10.52 9.32 -3.06
N ASP A 25 -10.12 8.59 -4.09
CA ASP A 25 -10.04 7.12 -4.08
C ASP A 25 -8.69 6.67 -3.49
N SER A 26 -8.61 6.64 -2.17
CA SER A 26 -7.38 6.25 -1.46
C SER A 26 -7.07 4.74 -1.53
N ARG A 27 -7.97 3.90 -2.06
CA ARG A 27 -7.78 2.45 -2.05
C ARG A 27 -6.97 1.93 -3.22
N HIS A 28 -7.04 2.62 -4.36
CA HIS A 28 -6.42 2.17 -5.61
C HIS A 28 -5.20 3.01 -5.99
N GLU A 29 -4.89 4.04 -5.20
CA GLU A 29 -3.74 4.89 -5.42
C GLU A 29 -2.42 4.13 -5.18
N SER A 30 -1.46 4.37 -6.05
CA SER A 30 -0.06 4.07 -5.80
C SER A 30 0.51 4.98 -4.70
N TYR A 31 1.71 4.69 -4.22
CA TYR A 31 2.38 5.54 -3.24
C TYR A 31 2.54 6.98 -3.72
N GLN A 32 2.91 7.19 -4.98
CA GLN A 32 3.08 8.52 -5.56
C GLN A 32 1.75 9.27 -5.68
N GLU A 33 0.71 8.61 -6.19
CA GLU A 33 -0.62 9.20 -6.29
C GLU A 33 -1.19 9.58 -4.92
N ASN A 34 -0.88 8.81 -3.89
CA ASN A 34 -1.28 9.14 -2.51
C ASN A 34 -0.60 10.43 -2.00
N LEU A 35 0.67 10.67 -2.35
CA LEU A 35 1.34 11.93 -2.04
C LEU A 35 0.72 13.11 -2.81
N GLU A 36 0.32 12.89 -4.06
CA GLU A 36 -0.40 13.90 -4.85
C GLU A 36 -1.77 14.22 -4.26
N THR A 37 -2.49 13.19 -3.80
CA THR A 37 -3.76 13.37 -3.08
C THR A 37 -3.56 14.14 -1.79
N ALA A 38 -2.50 13.86 -1.03
CA ALA A 38 -2.14 14.64 0.16
C ALA A 38 -1.90 16.12 -0.19
N GLN A 39 -1.19 16.40 -1.31
CA GLN A 39 -1.00 17.79 -1.77
C GLN A 39 -2.33 18.47 -2.13
N LYS A 40 -3.21 17.78 -2.88
CA LYS A 40 -4.55 18.30 -3.21
C LYS A 40 -5.38 18.62 -1.96
N ILE A 41 -5.28 17.78 -0.93
CA ILE A 41 -5.92 18.05 0.36
C ILE A 41 -5.31 19.30 1.02
N GLY A 42 -4.00 19.43 1.01
CA GLY A 42 -3.31 20.63 1.49
C GLY A 42 -3.78 21.90 0.78
N ASP A 43 -3.95 21.83 -0.54
CA ASP A 43 -4.45 22.94 -1.37
C ASP A 43 -5.88 23.33 -0.97
N LEU A 44 -6.75 22.33 -0.80
CA LEU A 44 -8.17 22.54 -0.41
C LEU A 44 -8.35 23.19 0.96
N VAL A 45 -7.43 22.97 1.89
CA VAL A 45 -7.53 23.54 3.26
C VAL A 45 -6.64 24.77 3.44
N GLY A 46 -6.07 25.33 2.36
CA GLY A 46 -5.23 26.51 2.39
C GLY A 46 -3.83 26.27 3.01
N LYS A 47 -3.35 25.02 3.00
CA LYS A 47 -2.07 24.58 3.56
C LYS A 47 -1.11 24.05 2.50
N SER A 48 -1.24 24.55 1.26
CA SER A 48 -0.48 24.08 0.10
C SER A 48 1.04 24.08 0.32
N ALA A 49 1.59 25.20 0.79
CA ALA A 49 3.03 25.33 1.01
C ALA A 49 3.54 24.45 2.14
N GLU A 50 2.78 24.34 3.24
CA GLU A 50 3.12 23.45 4.37
C GLU A 50 3.10 21.98 3.93
N MET A 51 2.07 21.57 3.18
CA MET A 51 1.97 20.20 2.68
C MET A 51 3.11 19.87 1.72
N LYS A 52 3.41 20.77 0.78
CA LYS A 52 4.54 20.59 -0.14
C LYS A 52 5.87 20.44 0.59
N ALA A 53 6.10 21.25 1.62
CA ALA A 53 7.30 21.14 2.44
C ALA A 53 7.39 19.79 3.15
N LYS A 54 6.26 19.30 3.70
CA LYS A 54 6.20 18.00 4.36
C LYS A 54 6.39 16.82 3.40
N ILE A 55 5.85 16.89 2.20
CA ILE A 55 6.06 15.87 1.16
C ILE A 55 7.53 15.84 0.74
N ASN A 56 8.18 16.99 0.58
CA ASN A 56 9.60 17.03 0.25
C ASN A 56 10.46 16.43 1.36
N GLU A 57 10.23 16.83 2.62
CA GLU A 57 10.92 16.27 3.79
C GLU A 57 10.74 14.73 3.87
N HIS A 58 9.53 14.26 3.61
CA HIS A 58 9.24 12.83 3.57
C HIS A 58 9.98 12.12 2.43
N ASN A 59 9.99 12.69 1.23
CA ASN A 59 10.69 12.11 0.09
C ASN A 59 12.19 12.03 0.32
N ASP A 60 12.80 13.07 0.90
CA ASP A 60 14.22 13.08 1.26
C ASP A 60 14.53 12.01 2.30
N TYR A 61 13.65 11.84 3.29
CA TYR A 61 13.78 10.81 4.31
C TYR A 61 13.72 9.39 3.70
N ILE A 62 12.74 9.14 2.82
CA ILE A 62 12.59 7.84 2.13
C ILE A 62 13.78 7.58 1.20
N ALA A 63 14.23 8.58 0.45
CA ALA A 63 15.40 8.44 -0.42
C ALA A 63 16.69 8.10 0.38
N ASN A 64 16.86 8.70 1.56
CA ASN A 64 17.96 8.38 2.44
C ASN A 64 17.88 6.94 2.99
N ILE A 65 16.70 6.49 3.39
CA ILE A 65 16.46 5.09 3.78
C ILE A 65 16.81 4.16 2.63
N ALA A 66 16.25 4.39 1.44
CA ALA A 66 16.46 3.55 0.26
C ALA A 66 17.95 3.39 -0.07
N LYS A 67 18.71 4.50 0.01
CA LYS A 67 20.17 4.50 -0.21
C LYS A 67 20.93 3.62 0.79
N ASN A 68 20.47 3.58 2.05
CA ASN A 68 21.16 2.87 3.12
C ASN A 68 20.68 1.41 3.30
N LEU A 69 19.53 1.04 2.75
CA LEU A 69 18.97 -0.32 2.88
C LEU A 69 19.78 -1.40 2.15
N GLY A 70 20.47 -1.06 1.05
CA GLY A 70 21.24 -2.03 0.26
C GLY A 70 20.37 -3.14 -0.35
N VAL A 71 19.15 -2.83 -0.75
CA VAL A 71 18.12 -3.80 -1.21
C VAL A 71 17.85 -3.73 -2.71
N GLN A 72 18.69 -3.01 -3.45
CA GLN A 72 18.49 -2.78 -4.88
C GLN A 72 18.27 -4.09 -5.65
N GLY A 73 17.12 -4.19 -6.30
CA GLY A 73 16.73 -5.35 -7.10
C GLY A 73 16.36 -6.62 -6.30
N LYS A 74 16.45 -6.58 -4.96
CA LYS A 74 15.97 -7.71 -4.14
C LYS A 74 14.46 -7.80 -4.24
N LYS A 75 13.95 -9.01 -4.42
CA LYS A 75 12.50 -9.23 -4.51
C LYS A 75 11.85 -9.07 -3.15
N ALA A 76 10.73 -8.36 -3.12
CA ALA A 76 9.89 -8.23 -1.95
C ALA A 76 8.42 -8.17 -2.37
N SER A 77 7.55 -8.74 -1.54
CA SER A 77 6.11 -8.71 -1.77
C SER A 77 5.40 -8.38 -0.46
N PHE A 78 4.34 -7.63 -0.55
CA PHE A 78 3.46 -7.37 0.57
C PHE A 78 2.17 -8.17 0.40
N GLY A 79 1.88 -9.02 1.38
CA GLY A 79 0.67 -9.83 1.38
C GLY A 79 -0.12 -9.68 2.66
N THR A 80 -1.43 -9.77 2.56
CA THR A 80 -2.37 -9.80 3.68
C THR A 80 -3.18 -11.08 3.66
N SER A 81 -3.26 -11.76 4.79
CA SER A 81 -4.14 -12.91 4.98
C SER A 81 -5.39 -12.47 5.71
N ARG A 82 -6.54 -12.79 5.17
CA ARG A 82 -7.83 -12.53 5.79
C ARG A 82 -8.74 -13.77 5.62
N GLU A 83 -9.05 -14.42 6.74
CA GLU A 83 -9.76 -15.71 6.76
C GLU A 83 -8.97 -16.77 6.00
N ASP A 84 -9.52 -17.34 4.95
CA ASP A 84 -8.92 -18.32 4.04
C ASP A 84 -8.29 -17.71 2.79
N LYS A 85 -8.36 -16.37 2.66
CA LYS A 85 -7.88 -15.62 1.48
C LYS A 85 -6.53 -14.99 1.73
N PHE A 86 -5.67 -15.08 0.73
CA PHE A 86 -4.39 -14.41 0.70
C PHE A 86 -4.37 -13.41 -0.46
N ASN A 87 -4.07 -12.16 -0.16
CA ASN A 87 -3.99 -11.10 -1.16
C ASN A 87 -2.58 -10.54 -1.19
N ILE A 88 -2.00 -10.44 -2.39
CA ILE A 88 -0.74 -9.73 -2.63
C ILE A 88 -1.05 -8.36 -3.22
N GLN A 89 -0.35 -7.34 -2.76
CA GLN A 89 -0.31 -6.07 -3.47
C GLN A 89 0.63 -6.16 -4.66
N ASN A 90 0.09 -5.81 -5.82
CA ASN A 90 0.82 -5.71 -7.06
C ASN A 90 1.72 -4.46 -7.06
N ASP A 91 2.62 -4.36 -8.04
CA ASP A 91 3.58 -3.26 -8.17
C ASP A 91 2.92 -1.87 -8.35
N ASN A 92 1.69 -1.83 -8.87
CA ASN A 92 0.88 -0.62 -9.00
C ASN A 92 0.09 -0.23 -7.74
N GLY A 93 0.00 -1.12 -6.73
CA GLY A 93 -0.65 -0.80 -5.45
C GLY A 93 0.23 0.05 -4.54
N TYR A 94 -0.36 0.59 -3.48
CA TYR A 94 0.34 1.50 -2.56
C TYR A 94 1.65 0.92 -2.01
N VAL A 95 1.61 -0.27 -1.40
CA VAL A 95 2.81 -0.87 -0.81
C VAL A 95 3.74 -1.42 -1.89
N GLY A 96 3.22 -1.97 -2.99
CA GLY A 96 4.05 -2.45 -4.10
C GLY A 96 4.88 -1.32 -4.72
N SER A 97 4.26 -0.19 -5.03
CA SER A 97 4.96 0.98 -5.57
C SER A 97 5.89 1.63 -4.53
N PHE A 98 5.54 1.60 -3.24
CA PHE A 98 6.43 2.03 -2.17
C PHE A 98 7.69 1.15 -2.05
N LEU A 99 7.54 -0.18 -2.18
CA LEU A 99 8.68 -1.09 -2.23
C LEU A 99 9.62 -0.77 -3.40
N THR A 100 9.07 -0.39 -4.56
CA THR A 100 9.84 0.08 -5.71
C THR A 100 10.63 1.36 -5.36
N THR A 101 10.00 2.29 -4.67
CA THR A 101 10.66 3.54 -4.22
C THR A 101 11.83 3.25 -3.27
N LEU A 102 11.75 2.20 -2.46
CA LEU A 102 12.83 1.75 -1.60
C LEU A 102 13.95 0.98 -2.32
N GLY A 103 13.77 0.66 -3.61
CA GLY A 103 14.74 -0.07 -4.43
C GLY A 103 14.51 -1.57 -4.52
N PHE A 104 13.43 -2.09 -3.93
CA PHE A 104 13.03 -3.48 -4.13
C PHE A 104 12.47 -3.71 -5.54
N ALA A 105 12.49 -4.97 -5.97
CA ALA A 105 11.71 -5.46 -7.10
C ALA A 105 10.44 -6.14 -6.55
N PRO A 106 9.29 -5.45 -6.51
CA PRO A 106 8.05 -6.05 -6.01
C PRO A 106 7.57 -7.16 -6.95
N THR A 107 6.77 -8.08 -6.42
CA THR A 107 6.11 -9.06 -7.27
C THR A 107 5.17 -8.33 -8.22
N LYS A 108 5.31 -8.65 -9.51
CA LYS A 108 4.44 -8.17 -10.57
C LYS A 108 3.54 -9.31 -11.01
N LEU A 109 2.29 -9.27 -10.60
CA LEU A 109 1.28 -10.21 -11.04
C LEU A 109 0.67 -9.71 -12.36
N ASN A 110 0.27 -10.64 -13.21
CA ASN A 110 -0.37 -10.31 -14.49
C ASN A 110 -1.82 -9.85 -14.26
N SER A 111 -1.96 -8.68 -13.66
CA SER A 111 -3.24 -8.05 -13.33
C SER A 111 -3.05 -6.55 -13.21
N ASP A 112 -4.03 -5.79 -13.68
CA ASP A 112 -4.09 -4.33 -13.48
C ASP A 112 -4.63 -3.94 -12.08
N GLN A 113 -5.04 -4.95 -11.29
CA GLN A 113 -5.56 -4.71 -9.94
C GLN A 113 -4.41 -4.48 -8.96
N ALA A 114 -4.57 -3.49 -8.09
CA ALA A 114 -3.63 -3.19 -7.01
C ALA A 114 -3.57 -4.30 -5.95
N PHE A 115 -4.65 -5.06 -5.78
CA PHE A 115 -4.77 -6.22 -4.90
C PHE A 115 -5.17 -7.44 -5.71
N VAL A 116 -4.39 -8.49 -5.61
CA VAL A 116 -4.66 -9.76 -6.30
C VAL A 116 -4.81 -10.87 -5.27
N GLU A 117 -5.97 -11.52 -5.29
CA GLU A 117 -6.17 -12.74 -4.48
C GLU A 117 -5.42 -13.89 -5.13
N ILE A 118 -4.57 -14.56 -4.36
CA ILE A 118 -3.81 -15.72 -4.80
C ILE A 118 -3.97 -16.87 -3.80
N ASN A 119 -3.79 -18.09 -4.29
CA ASN A 119 -3.66 -19.26 -3.44
C ASN A 119 -2.20 -19.52 -3.05
N LEU A 120 -1.98 -20.42 -2.08
CA LEU A 120 -0.64 -20.77 -1.60
C LEU A 120 0.24 -21.39 -2.71
N GLU A 121 -0.36 -22.14 -3.64
CA GLU A 121 0.37 -22.77 -4.75
C GLU A 121 0.92 -21.71 -5.71
N GLN A 122 0.10 -20.70 -6.06
CA GLN A 122 0.53 -19.56 -6.86
C GLN A 122 1.64 -18.78 -6.16
N LEU A 123 1.54 -18.58 -4.85
CA LEU A 123 2.59 -17.92 -4.07
C LEU A 123 3.92 -18.69 -4.13
N VAL A 124 3.88 -20.02 -4.12
CA VAL A 124 5.06 -20.89 -4.22
C VAL A 124 5.64 -20.88 -5.62
N MET A 125 4.81 -20.83 -6.65
CA MET A 125 5.24 -20.79 -8.07
C MET A 125 5.95 -19.47 -8.42
N GLU A 126 5.57 -18.37 -7.80
CA GLU A 126 6.24 -17.08 -7.96
C GLU A 126 7.64 -17.02 -7.30
N LYS A 127 8.11 -18.13 -6.70
CA LYS A 127 9.48 -18.23 -6.19
C LYS A 127 10.47 -18.15 -7.35
N PRO A 128 11.26 -17.07 -7.45
CA PRO A 128 12.43 -17.12 -8.28
C PRO A 128 13.47 -18.07 -7.67
N ASN A 129 14.26 -18.72 -8.52
CA ASN A 129 15.30 -19.70 -8.21
C ASN A 129 16.47 -19.20 -7.33
N THR A 130 16.30 -18.19 -6.51
CA THR A 130 17.33 -17.69 -5.58
C THR A 130 16.70 -17.35 -4.23
N CYS A 131 17.10 -18.10 -3.23
CA CYS A 131 16.82 -17.91 -1.81
C CYS A 131 17.02 -16.47 -1.35
N SER A 132 15.97 -15.82 -1.01
CA SER A 132 15.79 -14.89 0.12
C SER A 132 14.63 -13.95 -0.16
N LEU A 133 13.43 -14.42 0.10
CA LEU A 133 12.27 -13.55 0.21
C LEU A 133 11.98 -13.35 1.69
N PRO A 134 12.17 -12.17 2.25
CA PRO A 134 11.35 -11.78 3.37
C PRO A 134 9.94 -11.48 2.81
N ILE A 135 9.05 -12.47 2.85
CA ILE A 135 7.62 -12.19 2.73
C ILE A 135 7.26 -11.52 4.05
N ILE A 136 7.10 -10.19 4.02
CA ILE A 136 6.54 -9.48 5.17
C ILE A 136 5.03 -9.74 5.14
N VAL A 137 4.61 -10.81 5.80
CA VAL A 137 3.19 -11.05 6.04
C VAL A 137 2.79 -10.22 7.25
N MET A 138 2.24 -9.04 7.02
CA MET A 138 1.56 -8.32 8.09
C MET A 138 0.19 -8.96 8.34
N LYS A 139 0.07 -9.68 9.45
CA LYS A 139 -1.21 -10.18 9.93
C LYS A 139 -2.03 -8.99 10.43
N VAL A 140 -3.03 -8.59 9.68
CA VAL A 140 -4.02 -7.65 10.19
C VAL A 140 -4.88 -8.38 11.22
N LEU A 141 -4.66 -8.10 12.49
CA LEU A 141 -5.47 -8.63 13.59
C LEU A 141 -6.88 -8.06 13.48
N ARG A 142 -7.87 -8.93 13.36
CA ARG A 142 -9.27 -8.57 13.58
C ARG A 142 -9.46 -8.14 15.04
N ALA A 143 -10.31 -7.14 15.28
CA ALA A 143 -10.64 -6.57 16.58
C ALA A 143 -11.37 -7.52 17.58
N ASN A 144 -11.35 -8.81 17.39
CA ASN A 144 -12.01 -9.83 18.25
C ASN A 144 -11.03 -10.83 18.87
N GLY A 145 -9.94 -10.33 19.42
CA GLY A 145 -9.28 -10.87 20.61
C GLY A 145 -8.85 -12.36 20.66
N LYS A 146 -8.77 -13.11 19.56
CA LYS A 146 -8.17 -14.46 19.58
C LYS A 146 -6.94 -14.54 18.68
N LEU A 147 -5.77 -14.57 19.31
CA LEU A 147 -4.50 -14.91 18.68
C LEU A 147 -4.54 -16.40 18.27
N SER A 148 -4.59 -16.68 16.97
CA SER A 148 -4.13 -17.97 16.48
C SER A 148 -2.66 -17.82 16.06
N HIS A 149 -1.80 -18.62 16.66
CA HIS A 149 -0.38 -18.71 16.32
C HIS A 149 -0.24 -19.23 14.89
N PHE A 150 0.27 -18.41 14.00
CA PHE A 150 0.81 -18.86 12.73
C PHE A 150 2.34 -18.73 12.74
N GLY A 151 2.95 -19.83 12.43
CA GLY A 151 4.30 -20.23 12.13
C GLY A 151 5.44 -19.24 12.29
N LYS A 152 6.48 -19.73 12.92
CA LYS A 152 7.83 -19.15 12.99
C LYS A 152 8.32 -18.75 11.58
N PRO A 153 9.12 -17.68 11.44
CA PRO A 153 9.72 -17.34 10.17
C PRO A 153 10.57 -18.52 9.68
N PHE A 154 10.32 -18.97 8.46
CA PHE A 154 11.22 -19.88 7.77
C PHE A 154 12.52 -19.15 7.47
N LEU A 155 13.46 -19.20 8.40
CA LEU A 155 14.86 -18.94 8.13
C LEU A 155 15.53 -20.29 7.87
N ARG A 156 15.86 -20.56 6.62
CA ARG A 156 17.02 -21.32 6.20
C ARG A 156 17.55 -20.74 4.91
#